data_7958ece6fc84c35da23b4403b1abfcf1
#
_entry.id   7958ece6fc84c35da23b4403b1abfcf1
#
_cell.length_a   1.000
_cell.length_b   1.000
_cell.length_c   1.000
_cell.angle_alpha   90.00
_cell.angle_beta   90.00
_cell.angle_gamma   90.00
#
_symmetry.space_group_name_H-M   'P 1'
#
loop_
_entity.id
_entity.type
_entity.pdbx_description
1 polymer ?
#
loop_
_entity_poly.entity_id
_entity_poly.type
_entity_poly.pdbx_seq_one_letter_code
_entity_poly.pdbx_strand_id
1 'polypeptide(L)'
;ATAIAASYMNIPLAHIQGGEVTGNIDEKVRHAITKLADYHFVASDGAYDRVINLGEEPQSVFNTGCPSIDLAHEVILDSAFQEDPLVKYGGVGAELNVEEDYVVVMQHPVTNEYEESRKHIAETLEAIDRLGMPTFWFWPNVDAGSDGTSKGIRSYRENNKINHIHFFKNMEPTDFLRLLANAKCLIGNSSVGIRECAYLGVPVVNIGTRQNRRDRGNNTLDVGYSADEIQRAITRWLNSERQHL
;
A
#
# COMPACT_ATOMS: atom_id res chain seq x y z
N ALA A 1 -6.11 13.16 -17.89
CA ALA A 1 -5.69 14.00 -19.04
C ALA A 1 -5.35 13.14 -20.25
N THR A 2 -4.40 12.18 -20.18
CA THR A 2 -3.95 11.36 -21.32
C THR A 2 -5.08 10.60 -22.01
N ALA A 3 -5.95 9.93 -21.25
CA ALA A 3 -7.08 9.17 -21.80
C ALA A 3 -8.06 10.07 -22.57
N ILE A 4 -8.36 11.25 -22.05
CA ILE A 4 -9.20 12.24 -22.74
C ILE A 4 -8.55 12.67 -24.06
N ALA A 5 -7.25 13.00 -24.04
CA ALA A 5 -6.53 13.41 -25.23
C ALA A 5 -6.50 12.31 -26.29
N ALA A 6 -6.21 11.06 -25.90
CA ALA A 6 -6.21 9.91 -26.81
C ALA A 6 -7.57 9.74 -27.49
N SER A 7 -8.66 9.75 -26.71
CA SER A 7 -10.02 9.62 -27.23
C SER A 7 -10.35 10.72 -28.26
N TYR A 8 -10.07 12.00 -27.97
CA TYR A 8 -10.33 13.10 -28.90
C TYR A 8 -9.42 13.08 -30.14
N MET A 9 -8.25 12.48 -30.03
CA MET A 9 -7.32 12.31 -31.16
C MET A 9 -7.56 11.01 -31.94
N ASN A 10 -8.57 10.22 -31.56
CA ASN A 10 -8.88 8.91 -32.14
C ASN A 10 -7.67 7.95 -32.11
N ILE A 11 -6.95 7.95 -31.00
CA ILE A 11 -5.82 7.04 -30.74
C ILE A 11 -6.34 5.90 -29.86
N PRO A 12 -6.19 4.63 -30.26
CA PRO A 12 -6.60 3.49 -29.45
C PRO A 12 -5.94 3.51 -28.07
N LEU A 13 -6.75 3.33 -27.04
CA LEU A 13 -6.33 3.39 -25.65
C LEU A 13 -6.49 2.03 -24.97
N ALA A 14 -5.42 1.52 -24.38
CA ALA A 14 -5.45 0.35 -23.52
C ALA A 14 -5.41 0.78 -22.05
N HIS A 15 -6.33 0.23 -21.24
CA HIS A 15 -6.42 0.48 -19.80
C HIS A 15 -6.03 -0.77 -19.01
N ILE A 16 -4.93 -0.69 -18.27
CA ILE A 16 -4.44 -1.76 -17.39
C ILE A 16 -4.98 -1.55 -15.98
N GLN A 17 -5.44 -2.63 -15.34
CA GLN A 17 -6.04 -2.64 -13.99
C GLN A 17 -7.31 -1.77 -13.85
N GLY A 18 -8.12 -1.69 -14.91
CA GLY A 18 -9.48 -1.17 -14.84
C GLY A 18 -10.40 -2.05 -14.01
N GLY A 19 -11.58 -1.53 -13.66
CA GLY A 19 -12.61 -2.30 -12.95
C GLY A 19 -12.39 -2.50 -11.45
N GLU A 20 -11.24 -2.12 -10.89
CA GLU A 20 -11.01 -2.17 -9.45
C GLU A 20 -11.77 -1.08 -8.69
N VAL A 21 -12.20 -1.38 -7.47
CA VAL A 21 -12.85 -0.44 -6.56
C VAL A 21 -11.86 0.02 -5.48
N THR A 22 -12.04 1.24 -4.96
CA THR A 22 -11.26 1.81 -3.87
C THR A 22 -12.12 2.77 -3.07
N GLY A 23 -11.74 3.07 -1.83
CA GLY A 23 -12.50 3.98 -0.98
C GLY A 23 -12.29 5.48 -1.24
N ASN A 24 -11.70 5.87 -2.37
CA ASN A 24 -11.29 7.24 -2.65
C ASN A 24 -11.64 7.71 -4.08
N ILE A 25 -11.20 8.93 -4.45
CA ILE A 25 -11.43 9.55 -5.76
C ILE A 25 -10.86 8.72 -6.93
N ASP A 26 -9.83 7.90 -6.69
CA ASP A 26 -9.19 7.09 -7.74
C ASP A 26 -10.18 6.13 -8.41
N GLU A 27 -11.19 5.65 -7.68
CA GLU A 27 -12.24 4.80 -8.25
C GLU A 27 -12.99 5.52 -9.38
N LYS A 28 -13.43 6.76 -9.13
CA LYS A 28 -14.14 7.55 -10.15
C LYS A 28 -13.27 7.83 -11.37
N VAL A 29 -12.01 8.18 -11.12
CA VAL A 29 -11.04 8.45 -12.20
C VAL A 29 -10.77 7.18 -13.00
N ARG A 30 -10.60 6.03 -12.34
CA ARG A 30 -10.37 4.73 -12.97
C ARG A 30 -11.56 4.33 -13.85
N HIS A 31 -12.78 4.45 -13.35
CA HIS A 31 -13.97 4.12 -14.14
C HIS A 31 -14.17 5.09 -15.31
N ALA A 32 -13.85 6.38 -15.16
CA ALA A 32 -13.84 7.32 -16.27
C ALA A 32 -12.80 6.94 -17.35
N ILE A 33 -11.60 6.48 -16.95
CA ILE A 33 -10.59 5.99 -17.90
C ILE A 33 -11.08 4.70 -18.58
N THR A 34 -11.73 3.77 -17.85
CA THR A 34 -12.35 2.58 -18.46
C THR A 34 -13.30 2.97 -19.57
N LYS A 35 -14.18 3.96 -19.36
CA LYS A 35 -15.14 4.41 -20.39
C LYS A 35 -14.52 5.15 -21.58
N LEU A 36 -13.26 5.57 -21.48
CA LEU A 36 -12.52 6.22 -22.57
C LEU A 36 -11.59 5.25 -23.31
N ALA A 37 -11.40 4.05 -22.78
CA ALA A 37 -10.47 3.06 -23.33
C ALA A 37 -11.18 2.10 -24.30
N ASP A 38 -10.41 1.58 -25.25
CA ASP A 38 -10.86 0.63 -26.28
C ASP A 38 -10.53 -0.81 -25.90
N TYR A 39 -9.49 -1.02 -25.08
CA TYR A 39 -9.04 -2.31 -24.61
C TYR A 39 -8.82 -2.31 -23.09
N HIS A 40 -9.23 -3.38 -22.42
CA HIS A 40 -9.22 -3.46 -20.97
C HIS A 40 -8.45 -4.71 -20.51
N PHE A 41 -7.37 -4.52 -19.77
CA PHE A 41 -6.57 -5.57 -19.15
C PHE A 41 -6.83 -5.55 -17.65
N VAL A 42 -7.71 -6.43 -17.19
CA VAL A 42 -8.17 -6.46 -15.80
C VAL A 42 -7.41 -7.48 -14.97
N ALA A 43 -7.36 -7.27 -13.65
CA ALA A 43 -6.53 -8.04 -12.74
C ALA A 43 -7.27 -9.20 -12.05
N SER A 44 -8.59 -9.26 -12.13
CA SER A 44 -9.40 -10.28 -11.46
C SER A 44 -10.75 -10.47 -12.14
N ASP A 45 -11.44 -11.59 -11.86
CA ASP A 45 -12.78 -11.86 -12.36
C ASP A 45 -13.78 -10.79 -11.89
N GLY A 46 -13.70 -10.34 -10.63
CA GLY A 46 -14.55 -9.26 -10.13
C GLY A 46 -14.32 -7.93 -10.83
N ALA A 47 -13.09 -7.64 -11.27
CA ALA A 47 -12.79 -6.47 -12.09
C ALA A 47 -13.32 -6.64 -13.52
N TYR A 48 -13.23 -7.85 -14.09
CA TYR A 48 -13.81 -8.19 -15.39
C TYR A 48 -15.31 -7.93 -15.38
N ASP A 49 -16.04 -8.50 -14.44
CA ASP A 49 -17.49 -8.35 -14.33
C ASP A 49 -17.91 -6.89 -14.19
N ARG A 50 -17.16 -6.09 -13.44
CA ARG A 50 -17.44 -4.65 -13.30
C ARG A 50 -17.24 -3.90 -14.62
N VAL A 51 -16.19 -4.22 -15.39
CA VAL A 51 -15.94 -3.59 -16.70
C VAL A 51 -17.05 -3.94 -17.69
N ILE A 52 -17.49 -5.21 -17.73
CA ILE A 52 -18.66 -5.60 -18.53
C ILE A 52 -19.91 -4.87 -18.08
N ASN A 53 -20.15 -4.77 -16.77
CA ASN A 53 -21.31 -4.05 -16.23
C ASN A 53 -21.26 -2.52 -16.47
N LEU A 54 -20.09 -1.97 -16.74
CA LEU A 54 -19.93 -0.58 -17.24
C LEU A 54 -20.32 -0.43 -18.71
N GLY A 55 -20.64 -1.54 -19.40
CA GLY A 55 -21.08 -1.58 -20.79
C GLY A 55 -19.94 -1.71 -21.80
N GLU A 56 -18.80 -2.29 -21.41
CA GLU A 56 -17.73 -2.61 -22.35
C GLU A 56 -18.01 -3.99 -23.00
N GLU A 57 -17.55 -4.12 -24.25
CA GLU A 57 -17.77 -5.35 -25.02
C GLU A 57 -16.83 -6.48 -24.56
N PRO A 58 -17.34 -7.72 -24.32
CA PRO A 58 -16.52 -8.82 -23.79
C PRO A 58 -15.25 -9.13 -24.58
N GLN A 59 -15.26 -8.92 -25.91
CA GLN A 59 -14.09 -9.15 -26.77
C GLN A 59 -12.98 -8.11 -26.57
N SER A 60 -13.25 -7.00 -25.92
CA SER A 60 -12.26 -5.96 -25.59
C SER A 60 -11.72 -6.07 -24.17
N VAL A 61 -12.22 -7.02 -23.36
CA VAL A 61 -11.85 -7.19 -21.95
C VAL A 61 -11.07 -8.48 -21.74
N PHE A 62 -9.87 -8.37 -21.22
CA PHE A 62 -8.94 -9.49 -21.00
C PHE A 62 -8.58 -9.56 -19.51
N ASN A 63 -8.88 -10.70 -18.86
CA ASN A 63 -8.36 -10.96 -17.51
C ASN A 63 -6.93 -11.49 -17.63
N THR A 64 -5.95 -10.61 -17.39
CA THR A 64 -4.52 -10.90 -17.53
C THR A 64 -3.79 -11.02 -16.20
N GLY A 65 -4.49 -10.87 -15.09
CA GLY A 65 -3.86 -10.80 -13.77
C GLY A 65 -3.25 -9.43 -13.48
N CYS A 66 -2.50 -9.37 -12.39
CA CYS A 66 -1.92 -8.13 -11.86
C CYS A 66 -0.39 -8.12 -12.03
N PRO A 67 0.20 -7.21 -12.82
CA PRO A 67 1.65 -7.15 -13.04
C PRO A 67 2.47 -6.98 -11.75
N SER A 68 1.90 -6.38 -10.70
CA SER A 68 2.61 -6.27 -9.42
C SER A 68 2.68 -7.59 -8.66
N ILE A 69 1.79 -8.54 -8.96
CA ILE A 69 1.87 -9.90 -8.43
C ILE A 69 2.97 -10.70 -9.14
N ASP A 70 3.19 -10.48 -10.44
CA ASP A 70 4.31 -11.09 -11.16
C ASP A 70 5.65 -10.69 -10.53
N LEU A 71 5.79 -9.40 -10.18
CA LEU A 71 6.97 -8.90 -9.48
C LEU A 71 7.11 -9.48 -8.05
N ALA A 72 5.99 -9.66 -7.34
CA ALA A 72 5.99 -10.29 -6.02
C ALA A 72 6.38 -11.78 -6.12
N HIS A 73 5.99 -12.46 -7.22
CA HIS A 73 6.42 -13.84 -7.50
C HIS A 73 7.93 -13.95 -7.69
N GLU A 74 8.54 -13.03 -8.44
CA GLU A 74 10.00 -13.00 -8.60
C GLU A 74 10.72 -12.85 -7.26
N VAL A 75 10.18 -12.03 -6.36
CA VAL A 75 10.75 -11.83 -5.02
C VAL A 75 10.62 -13.07 -4.13
N ILE A 76 9.56 -13.87 -4.26
CA ILE A 76 9.47 -15.16 -3.54
C ILE A 76 10.60 -16.11 -3.95
N LEU A 77 10.99 -16.10 -5.23
CA LEU A 77 12.06 -16.95 -5.74
C LEU A 77 13.46 -16.45 -5.33
N ASP A 78 13.62 -15.14 -5.10
CA ASP A 78 14.86 -14.51 -4.67
C ASP A 78 14.56 -13.36 -3.68
N SER A 79 14.37 -13.71 -2.40
CA SER A 79 14.03 -12.77 -1.34
C SER A 79 15.24 -12.09 -0.69
N ALA A 80 16.47 -12.46 -1.07
CA ALA A 80 17.67 -11.88 -0.50
C ALA A 80 17.95 -10.48 -1.05
N PHE A 81 18.42 -9.57 -0.20
CA PHE A 81 18.96 -8.31 -0.65
C PHE A 81 20.35 -8.52 -1.27
N GLN A 82 20.59 -7.88 -2.40
CA GLN A 82 21.93 -7.84 -3.02
C GLN A 82 22.84 -6.82 -2.35
N GLU A 83 22.26 -5.80 -1.76
CA GLU A 83 22.92 -4.73 -1.02
C GLU A 83 22.03 -4.30 0.14
N ASP A 84 22.61 -3.92 1.28
CA ASP A 84 21.87 -3.40 2.42
C ASP A 84 21.00 -2.20 2.01
N PRO A 85 19.68 -2.25 2.19
CA PRO A 85 18.77 -1.15 1.84
C PRO A 85 19.10 0.18 2.53
N LEU A 86 19.65 0.16 3.74
CA LEU A 86 20.05 1.38 4.43
C LEU A 86 21.24 2.06 3.74
N VAL A 87 22.17 1.27 3.20
CA VAL A 87 23.31 1.78 2.42
C VAL A 87 22.82 2.29 1.06
N LYS A 88 22.01 1.49 0.36
CA LYS A 88 21.55 1.78 -1.00
C LYS A 88 20.63 3.00 -1.08
N TYR A 89 19.67 3.10 -0.18
CA TYR A 89 18.61 4.13 -0.21
C TYR A 89 18.82 5.24 0.80
N GLY A 90 19.73 5.08 1.74
CA GLY A 90 19.93 6.02 2.83
C GLY A 90 18.67 6.13 3.70
N GLY A 91 18.25 7.34 3.98
CA GLY A 91 17.09 7.62 4.83
C GLY A 91 17.49 8.41 6.06
N VAL A 92 16.61 8.43 7.06
CA VAL A 92 16.86 9.14 8.32
C VAL A 92 16.20 8.40 9.50
N GLY A 93 16.88 8.35 10.62
CA GLY A 93 16.36 7.73 11.85
C GLY A 93 17.34 6.76 12.48
N ALA A 94 16.82 5.69 13.06
CA ALA A 94 17.63 4.67 13.70
C ALA A 94 18.46 3.87 12.69
N GLU A 95 19.64 3.44 13.08
CA GLU A 95 20.36 2.40 12.34
C GLU A 95 19.73 1.06 12.70
N LEU A 96 19.09 0.42 11.74
CA LEU A 96 18.40 -0.84 11.90
C LEU A 96 19.06 -1.93 11.07
N ASN A 97 18.80 -3.18 11.43
CA ASN A 97 19.27 -4.35 10.70
C ASN A 97 18.09 -5.05 10.03
N VAL A 98 18.15 -5.25 8.72
CA VAL A 98 17.10 -5.93 7.93
C VAL A 98 17.05 -7.45 8.17
N GLU A 99 18.04 -8.01 8.86
CA GLU A 99 18.06 -9.42 9.25
C GLU A 99 17.35 -9.69 10.59
N GLU A 100 17.03 -8.63 11.35
CA GLU A 100 16.27 -8.73 12.59
C GLU A 100 14.76 -8.67 12.30
N ASP A 101 13.96 -9.01 13.31
CA ASP A 101 12.50 -8.88 13.24
C ASP A 101 12.09 -7.41 13.18
N TYR A 102 11.36 -7.01 12.15
CA TYR A 102 10.88 -5.65 11.96
C TYR A 102 9.45 -5.59 11.40
N VAL A 103 8.85 -4.43 11.51
CA VAL A 103 7.59 -4.09 10.84
C VAL A 103 7.80 -2.98 9.80
N VAL A 104 6.92 -2.93 8.81
CA VAL A 104 6.94 -1.87 7.80
C VAL A 104 5.71 -1.00 7.96
N VAL A 105 5.87 0.32 7.91
CA VAL A 105 4.77 1.28 7.95
C VAL A 105 4.68 2.03 6.63
N MET A 106 3.48 2.01 6.02
CA MET A 106 3.16 2.77 4.82
C MET A 106 1.73 3.30 4.90
N GLN A 107 1.59 4.51 5.40
CA GLN A 107 0.29 5.18 5.55
C GLN A 107 0.24 6.45 4.72
N HIS A 108 -0.77 6.54 3.87
CA HIS A 108 -1.05 7.67 3.00
C HIS A 108 -2.26 8.45 3.54
N PRO A 109 -2.35 9.76 3.24
CA PRO A 109 -3.56 10.51 3.53
C PRO A 109 -4.75 9.95 2.74
N VAL A 110 -5.94 10.15 3.29
CA VAL A 110 -7.20 9.84 2.61
C VAL A 110 -7.79 11.14 2.09
N THR A 111 -7.98 11.24 0.79
CA THR A 111 -8.35 12.50 0.10
C THR A 111 -9.65 13.10 0.64
N ASN A 112 -10.59 12.25 1.05
CA ASN A 112 -11.88 12.68 1.61
C ASN A 112 -11.81 13.06 3.09
N GLU A 113 -10.67 12.78 3.76
CA GLU A 113 -10.44 12.96 5.20
C GLU A 113 -9.16 13.79 5.42
N TYR A 114 -8.75 14.60 4.44
CA TYR A 114 -7.45 15.27 4.43
C TYR A 114 -7.24 16.22 5.63
N GLU A 115 -8.29 16.80 6.16
CA GLU A 115 -8.23 17.68 7.33
C GLU A 115 -7.82 16.95 8.61
N GLU A 116 -8.18 15.67 8.74
CA GLU A 116 -7.85 14.80 9.87
C GLU A 116 -6.50 14.08 9.73
N SER A 117 -5.80 14.24 8.60
CA SER A 117 -4.60 13.49 8.25
C SER A 117 -3.49 13.57 9.31
N ARG A 118 -3.34 14.73 9.97
CA ARG A 118 -2.39 14.92 11.06
C ARG A 118 -2.75 14.14 12.32
N LYS A 119 -4.03 14.03 12.63
CA LYS A 119 -4.53 13.25 13.77
C LYS A 119 -4.40 11.77 13.48
N HIS A 120 -4.79 11.33 12.30
CA HIS A 120 -4.70 9.94 11.90
C HIS A 120 -3.26 9.40 11.96
N ILE A 121 -2.28 10.18 11.49
CA ILE A 121 -0.88 9.75 11.56
C ILE A 121 -0.32 9.77 12.98
N ALA A 122 -0.81 10.66 13.85
CA ALA A 122 -0.37 10.71 15.24
C ALA A 122 -0.76 9.43 16.01
N GLU A 123 -1.96 8.90 15.78
CA GLU A 123 -2.42 7.63 16.37
C GLU A 123 -1.53 6.45 15.92
N THR A 124 -1.15 6.43 14.66
CA THR A 124 -0.27 5.38 14.14
C THR A 124 1.14 5.51 14.72
N LEU A 125 1.69 6.73 14.79
CA LEU A 125 2.98 6.98 15.42
C LEU A 125 3.01 6.54 16.88
N GLU A 126 1.96 6.85 17.63
CA GLU A 126 1.83 6.45 19.02
C GLU A 126 1.76 4.92 19.19
N ALA A 127 1.01 4.23 18.31
CA ALA A 127 0.93 2.77 18.34
C ALA A 127 2.30 2.11 18.06
N ILE A 128 3.05 2.64 17.09
CA ILE A 128 4.38 2.15 16.73
C ILE A 128 5.43 2.45 17.80
N ASP A 129 5.36 3.64 18.42
CA ASP A 129 6.28 3.99 19.50
C ASP A 129 6.06 3.09 20.72
N ARG A 130 4.82 2.82 21.09
CA ARG A 130 4.48 1.87 22.15
C ARG A 130 4.90 0.43 21.84
N LEU A 131 4.93 0.05 20.55
CA LEU A 131 5.40 -1.26 20.11
C LEU A 131 6.89 -1.43 20.35
N GLY A 132 7.70 -0.40 20.08
CA GLY A 132 9.14 -0.38 20.29
C GLY A 132 9.96 -1.33 19.41
N MET A 133 9.35 -1.94 18.39
CA MET A 133 10.05 -2.83 17.46
C MET A 133 10.79 -2.04 16.37
N PRO A 134 11.87 -2.61 15.79
CA PRO A 134 12.48 -2.08 14.58
C PRO A 134 11.42 -1.84 13.52
N THR A 135 11.37 -0.61 12.99
CA THR A 135 10.31 -0.18 12.08
C THR A 135 10.90 0.57 10.88
N PHE A 136 10.63 0.08 9.69
CA PHE A 136 10.90 0.81 8.45
C PHE A 136 9.66 1.57 8.01
N TRP A 137 9.74 2.89 8.03
CA TRP A 137 8.63 3.78 7.73
C TRP A 137 8.82 4.49 6.40
N PHE A 138 7.86 4.37 5.49
CA PHE A 138 7.88 5.09 4.22
C PHE A 138 7.09 6.39 4.32
N TRP A 139 7.68 7.47 3.79
CA TRP A 139 7.00 8.74 3.70
C TRP A 139 5.74 8.62 2.84
N PRO A 140 4.67 9.38 3.15
CA PRO A 140 3.45 9.35 2.36
C PRO A 140 3.71 9.85 0.94
N ASN A 141 2.86 9.40 0.00
CA ASN A 141 2.81 9.98 -1.34
C ASN A 141 2.32 11.44 -1.31
N VAL A 142 2.34 12.10 -2.47
CA VAL A 142 1.99 13.54 -2.63
C VAL A 142 0.48 13.80 -2.78
N ASP A 143 -0.39 12.92 -2.32
CA ASP A 143 -1.84 13.10 -2.33
C ASP A 143 -2.29 14.26 -1.42
N ALA A 144 -3.52 14.74 -1.62
CA ALA A 144 -4.11 15.75 -0.74
C ALA A 144 -4.11 15.28 0.73
N GLY A 145 -3.60 16.11 1.65
CA GLY A 145 -3.37 15.77 3.04
C GLY A 145 -1.95 15.28 3.35
N SER A 146 -1.08 15.10 2.34
CA SER A 146 0.31 14.67 2.54
C SER A 146 1.12 15.66 3.42
N ASP A 147 0.84 16.95 3.32
CA ASP A 147 1.46 17.97 4.16
C ASP A 147 1.10 17.78 5.65
N GLY A 148 -0.17 17.47 5.95
CA GLY A 148 -0.63 17.18 7.31
C GLY A 148 0.05 15.95 7.89
N THR A 149 0.08 14.85 7.11
CA THR A 149 0.76 13.61 7.48
C THR A 149 2.26 13.83 7.69
N SER A 150 2.93 14.49 6.74
CA SER A 150 4.37 14.76 6.81
C SER A 150 4.74 15.70 7.97
N LYS A 151 3.93 16.73 8.24
CA LYS A 151 4.10 17.61 9.41
C LYS A 151 3.91 16.83 10.71
N GLY A 152 2.94 15.92 10.78
CA GLY A 152 2.73 15.04 11.92
C GLY A 152 3.96 14.20 12.22
N ILE A 153 4.51 13.53 11.21
CA ILE A 153 5.74 12.71 11.34
C ILE A 153 6.93 13.57 11.78
N ARG A 154 7.16 14.73 11.16
CA ARG A 154 8.28 15.62 11.53
C ARG A 154 8.16 16.11 12.97
N SER A 155 6.99 16.63 13.34
CA SER A 155 6.74 17.12 14.70
C SER A 155 6.91 16.03 15.75
N TYR A 156 6.50 14.80 15.45
CA TYR A 156 6.68 13.67 16.35
C TYR A 156 8.17 13.34 16.54
N ARG A 157 8.95 13.29 15.46
CA ARG A 157 10.41 13.08 15.49
C ARG A 157 11.17 14.15 16.26
N GLU A 158 10.75 15.42 16.16
CA GLU A 158 11.36 16.54 16.86
C GLU A 158 11.10 16.51 18.37
N ASN A 159 9.96 16.00 18.80
CA ASN A 159 9.54 16.02 20.19
C ASN A 159 9.81 14.68 20.93
N ASN A 160 10.17 13.63 20.24
CA ASN A 160 10.39 12.30 20.82
C ASN A 160 11.75 11.73 20.42
N LYS A 161 12.39 11.02 21.34
CA LYS A 161 13.61 10.25 21.05
C LYS A 161 13.22 8.92 20.41
N ILE A 162 13.14 8.88 19.09
CA ILE A 162 12.79 7.68 18.34
C ILE A 162 14.09 6.98 17.94
N ASN A 163 14.38 5.83 18.54
CA ASN A 163 15.58 5.03 18.32
C ASN A 163 15.32 3.64 17.69
N HIS A 164 14.09 3.41 17.23
CA HIS A 164 13.64 2.14 16.63
C HIS A 164 12.92 2.33 15.29
N ILE A 165 12.88 3.55 14.74
CA ILE A 165 12.23 3.84 13.46
C ILE A 165 13.24 4.44 12.48
N HIS A 166 13.32 3.84 11.28
CA HIS A 166 14.04 4.36 10.14
C HIS A 166 13.07 4.78 9.03
N PHE A 167 13.27 5.97 8.46
CA PHE A 167 12.37 6.56 7.47
C PHE A 167 13.01 6.57 6.08
N PHE A 168 12.34 5.91 5.14
CA PHE A 168 12.69 5.94 3.71
C PHE A 168 11.77 6.87 2.93
N LYS A 169 12.29 7.52 1.88
CA LYS A 169 11.47 8.27 0.93
C LYS A 169 10.80 7.35 -0.08
N ASN A 170 11.59 6.53 -0.71
CA ASN A 170 11.18 5.59 -1.74
C ASN A 170 12.23 4.49 -1.86
N MET A 171 11.87 3.43 -2.57
CA MET A 171 12.71 2.27 -2.84
C MET A 171 12.32 1.71 -4.20
N GLU A 172 13.26 1.05 -4.89
CA GLU A 172 12.93 0.30 -6.10
C GLU A 172 11.88 -0.77 -5.77
N PRO A 173 10.89 -1.03 -6.66
CA PRO A 173 9.77 -1.91 -6.35
C PRO A 173 10.18 -3.31 -5.89
N THR A 174 11.20 -3.90 -6.50
CA THR A 174 11.69 -5.24 -6.14
C THR A 174 12.30 -5.26 -4.74
N ASP A 175 13.13 -4.28 -4.39
CA ASP A 175 13.74 -4.19 -3.05
C ASP A 175 12.69 -3.87 -1.98
N PHE A 176 11.71 -3.03 -2.31
CA PHE A 176 10.58 -2.78 -1.43
C PHE A 176 9.76 -4.05 -1.15
N LEU A 177 9.51 -4.86 -2.17
CA LEU A 177 8.81 -6.14 -2.00
C LEU A 177 9.66 -7.15 -1.21
N ARG A 178 11.00 -7.16 -1.37
CA ARG A 178 11.91 -7.93 -0.52
C ARG A 178 11.81 -7.48 0.95
N LEU A 179 11.79 -6.17 1.19
CA LEU A 179 11.62 -5.63 2.54
C LEU A 179 10.27 -6.07 3.14
N LEU A 180 9.19 -6.04 2.37
CA LEU A 180 7.88 -6.54 2.80
C LEU A 180 7.88 -8.04 3.02
N ALA A 181 8.48 -8.82 2.11
CA ALA A 181 8.52 -10.28 2.20
C ALA A 181 9.18 -10.76 3.51
N ASN A 182 10.13 -10.03 4.03
CA ASN A 182 10.83 -10.35 5.28
C ASN A 182 10.21 -9.67 6.52
N ALA A 183 9.25 -8.74 6.36
CA ALA A 183 8.61 -8.05 7.46
C ALA A 183 7.66 -8.96 8.26
N LYS A 184 7.54 -8.74 9.55
CA LYS A 184 6.54 -9.40 10.41
C LYS A 184 5.12 -8.93 10.11
N CYS A 185 4.95 -7.66 9.77
CA CYS A 185 3.65 -7.07 9.46
C CYS A 185 3.83 -5.78 8.66
N LEU A 186 2.92 -5.52 7.71
CA LEU A 186 2.72 -4.19 7.13
C LEU A 186 1.61 -3.46 7.87
N ILE A 187 1.85 -2.20 8.23
CA ILE A 187 0.92 -1.35 8.97
C ILE A 187 0.64 -0.09 8.14
N GLY A 188 -0.61 0.24 7.93
CA GLY A 188 -1.01 1.44 7.18
C GLY A 188 -2.17 1.19 6.23
N ASN A 189 -2.21 1.93 5.12
CA ASN A 189 -3.34 1.88 4.19
C ASN A 189 -2.92 1.84 2.72
N SER A 190 -1.73 1.35 2.45
CA SER A 190 -1.26 1.17 1.07
C SER A 190 -1.99 0.01 0.38
N SER A 191 -2.21 0.14 -0.93
CA SER A 191 -2.78 -0.94 -1.73
C SER A 191 -1.89 -2.17 -1.82
N VAL A 192 -0.60 -2.03 -1.57
CA VAL A 192 0.35 -3.14 -1.51
C VAL A 192 -0.03 -4.15 -0.41
N GLY A 193 -0.63 -3.69 0.69
CA GLY A 193 -1.15 -4.56 1.75
C GLY A 193 -2.28 -5.47 1.29
N ILE A 194 -3.10 -4.99 0.37
CA ILE A 194 -4.26 -5.75 -0.12
C ILE A 194 -3.88 -6.74 -1.22
N ARG A 195 -2.90 -6.42 -2.06
CA ARG A 195 -2.52 -7.23 -3.23
C ARG A 195 -1.24 -8.01 -2.99
N GLU A 196 -0.12 -7.33 -3.01
CA GLU A 196 1.20 -7.97 -2.97
C GLU A 196 1.45 -8.67 -1.63
N CYS A 197 1.05 -8.06 -0.50
CA CYS A 197 1.17 -8.71 0.81
C CYS A 197 0.28 -9.96 0.93
N ALA A 198 -0.90 -9.97 0.30
CA ALA A 198 -1.73 -11.18 0.26
C ALA A 198 -1.01 -12.33 -0.44
N TYR A 199 -0.37 -12.05 -1.58
CA TYR A 199 0.41 -13.03 -2.32
C TYR A 199 1.69 -13.46 -1.59
N LEU A 200 2.39 -12.51 -0.94
CA LEU A 200 3.59 -12.78 -0.14
C LEU A 200 3.29 -13.45 1.21
N GLY A 201 2.02 -13.59 1.59
CA GLY A 201 1.63 -14.10 2.91
C GLY A 201 2.03 -13.16 4.06
N VAL A 202 2.23 -11.87 3.81
CA VAL A 202 2.61 -10.87 4.82
C VAL A 202 1.37 -10.41 5.58
N PRO A 203 1.33 -10.49 6.92
CA PRO A 203 0.24 -9.93 7.71
C PRO A 203 0.11 -8.42 7.53
N VAL A 204 -1.14 -7.92 7.55
CA VAL A 204 -1.44 -6.51 7.33
C VAL A 204 -2.40 -5.96 8.38
N VAL A 205 -2.06 -4.83 8.97
CA VAL A 205 -2.99 -3.99 9.72
C VAL A 205 -3.40 -2.82 8.81
N ASN A 206 -4.59 -2.92 8.22
CA ASN A 206 -5.12 -1.89 7.32
C ASN A 206 -5.85 -0.82 8.12
N ILE A 207 -5.35 0.43 8.09
CA ILE A 207 -5.85 1.53 8.90
C ILE A 207 -6.80 2.41 8.10
N GLY A 208 -8.02 2.60 8.61
CA GLY A 208 -8.99 3.54 8.08
C GLY A 208 -9.66 3.10 6.78
N THR A 209 -10.12 4.08 6.00
CA THR A 209 -11.12 3.89 4.95
C THR A 209 -10.56 3.76 3.53
N ARG A 210 -9.27 4.05 3.32
CA ARG A 210 -8.67 4.15 1.98
C ARG A 210 -8.83 2.90 1.11
N GLN A 211 -8.84 1.72 1.74
CA GLN A 211 -8.97 0.43 1.06
C GLN A 211 -10.36 -0.20 1.19
N ASN A 212 -11.39 0.59 1.54
CA ASN A 212 -12.74 0.11 1.65
C ASN A 212 -13.25 -0.51 0.34
N ARG A 213 -14.05 -1.57 0.44
CA ARG A 213 -14.65 -2.32 -0.67
C ARG A 213 -13.68 -3.09 -1.55
N ARG A 214 -12.38 -3.05 -1.30
CA ARG A 214 -11.44 -3.91 -2.02
C ARG A 214 -11.57 -5.36 -1.56
N ASP A 215 -11.48 -6.27 -2.52
CA ASP A 215 -11.27 -7.68 -2.25
C ASP A 215 -9.95 -7.82 -1.49
N ARG A 216 -9.92 -8.65 -0.45
CA ARG A 216 -8.75 -8.79 0.42
C ARG A 216 -8.55 -10.22 0.89
N GLY A 217 -7.31 -10.59 1.13
CA GLY A 217 -6.93 -11.88 1.67
C GLY A 217 -7.17 -11.98 3.18
N ASN A 218 -7.03 -13.18 3.69
CA ASN A 218 -7.14 -13.49 5.13
C ASN A 218 -5.98 -12.91 5.96
N ASN A 219 -4.96 -12.38 5.31
CA ASN A 219 -3.80 -11.73 5.91
C ASN A 219 -4.08 -10.30 6.41
N THR A 220 -5.27 -9.76 6.23
CA THR A 220 -5.59 -8.35 6.52
C THR A 220 -6.56 -8.21 7.68
N LEU A 221 -6.19 -7.39 8.67
CA LEU A 221 -7.07 -6.90 9.74
C LEU A 221 -7.36 -5.43 9.52
N ASP A 222 -8.65 -5.08 9.40
CA ASP A 222 -9.09 -3.69 9.30
C ASP A 222 -9.27 -3.08 10.70
N VAL A 223 -8.73 -1.87 10.90
CA VAL A 223 -8.85 -1.10 12.14
C VAL A 223 -9.19 0.37 11.85
N GLY A 224 -9.75 1.05 12.85
CA GLY A 224 -9.93 2.51 12.82
C GLY A 224 -8.64 3.27 13.09
N TYR A 225 -8.78 4.60 13.28
CA TYR A 225 -7.68 5.50 13.62
C TYR A 225 -7.51 5.62 15.15
N SER A 226 -7.25 4.50 15.82
CA SER A 226 -7.00 4.45 17.26
C SER A 226 -5.70 3.72 17.54
N ALA A 227 -4.80 4.36 18.28
CA ALA A 227 -3.52 3.76 18.66
C ALA A 227 -3.72 2.41 19.37
N ASP A 228 -4.73 2.28 20.22
CA ASP A 228 -5.03 1.05 20.95
C ASP A 228 -5.54 -0.06 20.02
N GLU A 229 -6.37 0.26 19.02
CA GLU A 229 -6.84 -0.73 18.03
C GLU A 229 -5.70 -1.19 17.14
N ILE A 230 -4.90 -0.25 16.65
CA ILE A 230 -3.73 -0.52 15.81
C ILE A 230 -2.76 -1.44 16.57
N GLN A 231 -2.42 -1.10 17.81
CA GLN A 231 -1.49 -1.89 18.62
C GLN A 231 -2.02 -3.31 18.89
N ARG A 232 -3.31 -3.46 19.23
CA ARG A 232 -3.93 -4.78 19.42
C ARG A 232 -3.88 -5.63 18.15
N ALA A 233 -4.13 -5.04 16.98
CA ALA A 233 -4.08 -5.75 15.71
C ALA A 233 -2.65 -6.20 15.36
N ILE A 234 -1.66 -5.32 15.59
CA ILE A 234 -0.24 -5.68 15.40
C ILE A 234 0.13 -6.83 16.32
N THR A 235 -0.17 -6.73 17.63
CA THR A 235 0.15 -7.77 18.61
C THR A 235 -0.49 -9.10 18.25
N ARG A 236 -1.71 -9.09 17.72
CA ARG A 236 -2.38 -10.31 17.23
C ARG A 236 -1.59 -10.97 16.10
N TRP A 237 -1.12 -10.18 15.11
CA TRP A 237 -0.33 -10.71 14.02
C TRP A 237 1.04 -11.21 14.45
N LEU A 238 1.72 -10.50 15.34
CA LEU A 238 3.03 -10.92 15.86
C LEU A 238 2.98 -12.24 16.63
N ASN A 239 1.84 -12.58 17.23
CA ASN A 239 1.59 -13.82 17.96
C ASN A 239 0.98 -14.95 17.11
N SER A 240 0.70 -14.69 15.83
CA SER A 240 0.16 -15.69 14.90
C SER A 240 1.26 -16.27 14.02
N GLU A 241 1.12 -17.54 13.63
CA GLU A 241 1.97 -18.10 12.60
C GLU A 241 1.65 -17.45 11.25
N ARG A 242 2.69 -17.13 10.49
CA ARG A 242 2.55 -16.59 9.14
C ARG A 242 1.88 -17.64 8.24
N GLN A 243 0.75 -17.30 7.68
CA GLN A 243 0.08 -18.17 6.72
C GLN A 243 0.76 -18.02 5.36
N HIS A 244 1.52 -19.02 4.95
CA HIS A 244 1.93 -19.17 3.56
C HIS A 244 0.72 -19.64 2.77
N LEU A 245 0.32 -18.86 1.76
CA LEU A 245 -0.71 -19.23 0.80
C LEU A 245 -0.17 -20.27 -0.18
#